data_83e8738895b3ad5e5ff5ac25881fc4c9
#
_entry.id   83e8738895b3ad5e5ff5ac25881fc4c9
#
_cell.length_a   1.000
_cell.length_b   1.000
_cell.length_c   1.000
_cell.angle_alpha   90.00
_cell.angle_beta   90.00
_cell.angle_gamma   90.00
#
_symmetry.space_group_name_H-M   'P 1'
#
loop_
_entity.id
_entity.type
_entity.pdbx_description
1 polymer ?
#
loop_
_entity_poly.entity_id
_entity_poly.type
_entity_poly.pdbx_seq_one_letter_code
_entity_poly.pdbx_strand_id
1 'polypeptide(L)'
;MYLLRIIPLCVIFCVGTALSIPVQENEKFLENPRYLNYDELTNLFRKLETENPGLVKLHTIGRSVKNRELWALEINSNVNNRTLLTPMFKYVANMHGDEAIGRQLMVYLAEYLIYNYGKVERVTRIVNSTDIYLMPSMNPDGYENSEEGQCESKDRYVGRENENHVDLNRDFPDQFEPQRAGTLLSGRQPETIALMTWIISRPFVLSGNLHGGAVVASYPFDDTSAHRTCCVESRSPDHNLFKKLALTYAENHPLMKKGDTCSTEKFDKGITNGAYWYEVKGN
;
A
#
# COMPACT_ATOMS: atom_id res chain seq x y z
N MET A 1 -19.85 -1.39 -44.55
CA MET A 1 -20.40 -1.44 -43.18
C MET A 1 -19.35 -2.14 -42.34
N TYR A 2 -18.37 -1.37 -41.84
CA TYR A 2 -17.26 -1.89 -41.06
C TYR A 2 -17.53 -1.52 -39.59
N LEU A 3 -17.84 -2.51 -38.76
CA LEU A 3 -17.84 -2.37 -37.30
C LEU A 3 -16.40 -2.44 -36.82
N LEU A 4 -15.80 -1.28 -36.51
CA LEU A 4 -14.61 -1.21 -35.68
C LEU A 4 -15.01 -1.60 -34.25
N ARG A 5 -14.51 -2.73 -33.77
CA ARG A 5 -14.51 -3.06 -32.35
C ARG A 5 -13.52 -2.12 -31.64
N ILE A 6 -14.06 -1.23 -30.84
CA ILE A 6 -13.27 -0.41 -29.90
C ILE A 6 -12.83 -1.36 -28.78
N ILE A 7 -11.59 -1.81 -28.83
CA ILE A 7 -10.93 -2.45 -27.68
C ILE A 7 -10.72 -1.34 -26.64
N PRO A 8 -11.06 -1.54 -25.37
CA PRO A 8 -10.86 -0.48 -24.36
C PRO A 8 -9.36 -0.24 -24.16
N LEU A 9 -8.90 0.91 -24.64
CA LEU A 9 -7.51 1.38 -24.69
C LEU A 9 -7.02 1.92 -23.34
N CYS A 10 -7.67 1.61 -22.21
CA CYS A 10 -7.33 2.17 -20.91
C CYS A 10 -5.94 1.77 -20.40
N VAL A 11 -5.44 0.59 -20.74
CA VAL A 11 -4.12 0.11 -20.27
C VAL A 11 -2.97 0.71 -21.07
N ILE A 12 -3.17 1.02 -22.35
CA ILE A 12 -2.11 1.49 -23.25
C ILE A 12 -1.81 2.99 -23.05
N PHE A 13 -2.78 3.81 -22.62
CA PHE A 13 -2.57 5.25 -22.47
C PHE A 13 -1.89 5.68 -21.14
N CYS A 14 -1.87 4.84 -20.10
CA CYS A 14 -1.06 5.13 -18.90
C CYS A 14 0.44 4.82 -19.11
N VAL A 15 0.80 4.08 -20.15
CA VAL A 15 2.20 3.75 -20.48
C VAL A 15 2.74 4.55 -21.67
N GLY A 16 1.88 5.23 -22.42
CA GLY A 16 2.13 5.66 -23.79
C GLY A 16 2.84 6.98 -24.03
N THR A 17 3.33 7.69 -23.01
CA THR A 17 4.28 8.81 -23.21
C THR A 17 5.27 8.89 -22.04
N ALA A 18 5.90 7.77 -21.71
CA ALA A 18 7.15 7.85 -21.01
C ALA A 18 8.17 8.41 -22.00
N LEU A 19 8.37 9.74 -21.98
CA LEU A 19 9.69 10.27 -22.28
C LEU A 19 10.66 9.38 -21.50
N SER A 20 11.49 8.61 -22.20
CA SER A 20 12.52 7.79 -21.57
C SER A 20 13.47 8.74 -20.84
N ILE A 21 13.13 9.06 -19.59
CA ILE A 21 14.09 9.70 -18.70
C ILE A 21 15.20 8.64 -18.59
N PRO A 22 16.44 8.97 -18.96
CA PRO A 22 17.51 8.00 -18.86
C PRO A 22 17.58 7.55 -17.40
N VAL A 23 17.48 6.23 -17.18
CA VAL A 23 17.58 5.62 -15.85
C VAL A 23 18.98 5.96 -15.32
N GLN A 24 19.04 6.61 -14.17
CA GLN A 24 20.32 6.95 -13.55
C GLN A 24 21.02 5.68 -13.04
N GLU A 25 22.32 5.70 -12.90
CA GLU A 25 23.08 4.53 -12.47
C GLU A 25 22.60 3.95 -11.12
N ASN A 26 22.08 4.80 -10.26
CA ASN A 26 21.49 4.43 -8.97
C ASN A 26 20.02 4.00 -9.04
N GLU A 27 19.44 3.90 -10.23
CA GLU A 27 18.05 3.49 -10.49
C GLU A 27 17.98 2.28 -11.44
N LYS A 28 19.07 1.48 -11.51
CA LYS A 28 19.14 0.27 -12.36
C LYS A 28 18.03 -0.74 -12.11
N PHE A 29 17.43 -0.73 -10.91
CA PHE A 29 16.26 -1.55 -10.57
C PHE A 29 15.02 -1.24 -11.42
N LEU A 30 14.99 -0.09 -12.12
CA LEU A 30 13.93 0.30 -13.04
C LEU A 30 14.18 -0.11 -14.50
N GLU A 31 15.38 -0.63 -14.85
CA GLU A 31 15.73 -1.00 -16.23
C GLU A 31 14.87 -2.16 -16.76
N ASN A 32 14.53 -3.11 -15.89
CA ASN A 32 13.70 -4.27 -16.23
C ASN A 32 12.56 -4.41 -15.21
N PRO A 33 11.54 -3.53 -15.28
CA PRO A 33 10.45 -3.56 -14.32
C PRO A 33 9.65 -4.86 -14.45
N ARG A 34 9.46 -5.56 -13.34
CA ARG A 34 8.69 -6.80 -13.24
C ARG A 34 8.13 -6.97 -11.84
N TYR A 35 7.12 -7.78 -11.73
CA TYR A 35 6.60 -8.19 -10.44
C TYR A 35 7.43 -9.34 -9.88
N LEU A 36 7.90 -9.19 -8.63
CA LEU A 36 8.65 -10.23 -7.94
C LEU A 36 7.67 -11.23 -7.31
N ASN A 37 7.92 -12.53 -7.43
CA ASN A 37 7.20 -13.52 -6.64
C ASN A 37 7.64 -13.46 -5.15
N TYR A 38 7.03 -14.28 -4.29
CA TYR A 38 7.28 -14.26 -2.86
C TYR A 38 8.74 -14.57 -2.51
N ASP A 39 9.32 -15.58 -3.13
CA ASP A 39 10.71 -15.99 -2.85
C ASP A 39 11.72 -14.96 -3.36
N GLU A 40 11.49 -14.39 -4.52
CA GLU A 40 12.31 -13.32 -5.07
C GLU A 40 12.29 -12.08 -4.19
N LEU A 41 11.10 -11.66 -3.72
CA LEU A 41 10.96 -10.56 -2.77
C LEU A 41 11.72 -10.85 -1.47
N THR A 42 11.54 -12.04 -0.91
CA THR A 42 12.20 -12.47 0.33
C THR A 42 13.73 -12.43 0.16
N ASN A 43 14.24 -12.96 -0.94
CA ASN A 43 15.67 -12.97 -1.22
C ASN A 43 16.21 -11.56 -1.42
N LEU A 44 15.49 -10.69 -2.13
CA LEU A 44 15.88 -9.29 -2.30
C LEU A 44 15.96 -8.57 -0.94
N PHE A 45 14.97 -8.71 -0.08
CA PHE A 45 14.94 -8.02 1.21
C PHE A 45 16.06 -8.50 2.15
N ARG A 46 16.33 -9.81 2.18
CA ARG A 46 17.48 -10.36 2.91
C ARG A 46 18.81 -9.84 2.37
N LYS A 47 18.94 -9.72 1.06
CA LYS A 47 20.11 -9.12 0.42
C LYS A 47 20.28 -7.66 0.82
N LEU A 48 19.21 -6.85 0.74
CA LEU A 48 19.26 -5.43 1.11
C LEU A 48 19.69 -5.24 2.58
N GLU A 49 19.17 -6.06 3.50
CA GLU A 49 19.61 -6.06 4.91
C GLU A 49 21.08 -6.44 5.05
N THR A 50 21.50 -7.52 4.40
CA THR A 50 22.90 -8.00 4.49
C THR A 50 23.91 -7.00 3.93
N GLU A 51 23.57 -6.33 2.84
CA GLU A 51 24.42 -5.33 2.19
C GLU A 51 24.39 -3.97 2.91
N ASN A 52 23.36 -3.69 3.74
CA ASN A 52 23.17 -2.40 4.42
C ASN A 52 22.83 -2.55 5.92
N PRO A 53 23.64 -3.24 6.73
CA PRO A 53 23.27 -3.68 8.09
C PRO A 53 23.06 -2.54 9.10
N GLY A 54 23.53 -1.33 8.80
CA GLY A 54 23.31 -0.14 9.66
C GLY A 54 22.11 0.71 9.21
N LEU A 55 21.58 0.44 8.02
CA LEU A 55 20.55 1.25 7.37
C LEU A 55 19.22 0.49 7.23
N VAL A 56 19.29 -0.82 7.10
CA VAL A 56 18.15 -1.70 6.77
C VAL A 56 18.03 -2.81 7.79
N LYS A 57 16.78 -3.09 8.20
CA LYS A 57 16.45 -4.25 9.04
C LYS A 57 15.18 -4.91 8.55
N LEU A 58 15.25 -6.22 8.38
CA LEU A 58 14.10 -7.02 7.96
C LEU A 58 13.39 -7.60 9.18
N HIS A 59 12.08 -7.36 9.25
CA HIS A 59 11.22 -7.88 10.29
C HIS A 59 10.18 -8.81 9.70
N THR A 60 9.83 -9.88 10.43
CA THR A 60 8.55 -10.54 10.23
C THR A 60 7.57 -10.01 11.26
N ILE A 61 6.35 -9.67 10.81
CA ILE A 61 5.28 -9.24 11.72
C ILE A 61 4.29 -10.38 12.04
N GLY A 62 4.43 -11.51 11.37
CA GLY A 62 3.59 -12.70 11.51
C GLY A 62 3.66 -13.57 10.27
N ARG A 63 2.68 -14.45 10.12
CA ARG A 63 2.58 -15.39 9.00
C ARG A 63 1.20 -15.41 8.41
N SER A 64 1.14 -15.66 7.09
CA SER A 64 -0.11 -15.91 6.36
C SER A 64 -0.68 -17.29 6.66
N VAL A 65 -1.89 -17.57 6.14
CA VAL A 65 -2.53 -18.90 6.25
C VAL A 65 -1.62 -20.01 5.72
N LYS A 66 -0.93 -19.80 4.59
CA LYS A 66 0.06 -20.76 4.04
C LYS A 66 1.44 -20.65 4.69
N ASN A 67 1.53 -20.05 5.86
CA ASN A 67 2.77 -19.96 6.65
C ASN A 67 3.90 -19.15 5.97
N ARG A 68 3.58 -18.26 5.04
CA ARG A 68 4.52 -17.28 4.47
C ARG A 68 4.75 -16.15 5.46
N GLU A 69 6.01 -15.74 5.62
CA GLU A 69 6.35 -14.59 6.47
C GLU A 69 5.73 -13.31 5.91
N LEU A 70 5.19 -12.49 6.80
CA LEU A 70 4.71 -11.16 6.49
C LEU A 70 5.85 -10.17 6.74
N TRP A 71 6.54 -9.81 5.67
CA TRP A 71 7.76 -9.02 5.74
C TRP A 71 7.49 -7.53 5.90
N ALA A 72 8.20 -6.88 6.82
CA ALA A 72 8.30 -5.44 6.93
C ALA A 72 9.78 -5.03 6.91
N LEU A 73 10.18 -4.20 5.95
CA LEU A 73 11.52 -3.65 5.84
C LEU A 73 11.59 -2.30 6.56
N GLU A 74 12.42 -2.20 7.57
CA GLU A 74 12.72 -0.96 8.27
C GLU A 74 13.93 -0.28 7.62
N ILE A 75 13.83 1.01 7.34
CA ILE A 75 14.89 1.84 6.77
C ILE A 75 15.06 3.08 7.65
N ASN A 76 16.24 3.22 8.25
CA ASN A 76 16.64 4.39 9.03
C ASN A 76 18.17 4.43 9.09
N SER A 77 18.76 5.58 9.26
CA SER A 77 20.23 5.74 9.36
C SER A 77 20.86 5.01 10.55
N ASN A 78 20.07 4.52 11.49
CA ASN A 78 20.54 3.81 12.68
C ASN A 78 19.52 2.77 13.17
N VAL A 79 19.19 1.78 12.33
CA VAL A 79 18.19 0.74 12.63
C VAL A 79 18.53 -0.12 13.86
N ASN A 80 19.79 -0.16 14.26
CA ASN A 80 20.26 -0.96 15.40
C ASN A 80 20.19 -0.22 16.74
N ASN A 81 20.08 1.09 16.72
CA ASN A 81 20.02 1.92 17.93
C ASN A 81 19.09 3.11 17.72
N ARG A 82 17.79 2.82 17.72
CA ARG A 82 16.75 3.82 17.48
C ARG A 82 16.82 4.98 18.44
N THR A 83 16.82 6.19 17.90
CA THR A 83 16.75 7.42 18.71
C THR A 83 15.32 7.61 19.23
N LEU A 84 15.21 7.94 20.52
CA LEU A 84 13.92 8.27 21.13
C LEU A 84 13.26 9.44 20.40
N LEU A 85 11.94 9.37 20.21
CA LEU A 85 11.11 10.36 19.50
C LEU A 85 11.33 10.44 17.97
N THR A 86 12.15 9.57 17.36
CA THR A 86 12.14 9.46 15.90
C THR A 86 10.75 9.02 15.43
N PRO A 87 10.07 9.80 14.58
CA PRO A 87 8.73 9.45 14.10
C PRO A 87 8.78 8.17 13.26
N MET A 88 7.79 7.30 13.47
CA MET A 88 7.63 6.07 12.69
C MET A 88 6.57 6.26 11.62
N PHE A 89 6.95 5.95 10.39
CA PHE A 89 6.07 5.93 9.24
C PHE A 89 5.94 4.51 8.69
N LYS A 90 4.75 4.08 8.30
CA LYS A 90 4.55 2.81 7.61
C LYS A 90 3.77 2.96 6.32
N TYR A 91 4.18 2.20 5.31
CA TYR A 91 3.37 1.81 4.17
C TYR A 91 3.01 0.34 4.24
N VAL A 92 1.76 0.03 3.93
CA VAL A 92 1.26 -1.33 3.71
C VAL A 92 0.73 -1.39 2.28
N ALA A 93 0.95 -2.50 1.58
CA ALA A 93 0.41 -2.72 0.26
C ALA A 93 -0.10 -4.15 0.11
N ASN A 94 -0.82 -4.40 -1.00
CA ASN A 94 -1.25 -5.73 -1.41
C ASN A 94 -2.07 -6.45 -0.35
N MET A 95 -2.99 -5.73 0.29
CA MET A 95 -4.03 -6.29 1.14
C MET A 95 -4.95 -7.19 0.33
N HIS A 96 -5.29 -6.77 -0.88
CA HIS A 96 -5.82 -7.63 -1.93
C HIS A 96 -4.65 -8.14 -2.77
N GLY A 97 -4.50 -9.46 -2.85
CA GLY A 97 -3.32 -10.06 -3.47
C GLY A 97 -3.19 -9.80 -4.97
N ASP A 98 -4.31 -9.65 -5.68
CA ASP A 98 -4.38 -9.30 -7.10
C ASP A 98 -3.97 -7.84 -7.41
N GLU A 99 -3.92 -6.97 -6.40
CA GLU A 99 -3.51 -5.57 -6.54
C GLU A 99 -1.97 -5.44 -6.45
N ALA A 100 -1.26 -5.92 -7.44
CA ALA A 100 0.19 -6.11 -7.43
C ALA A 100 1.02 -4.82 -7.51
N ILE A 101 0.47 -3.73 -8.06
CA ILE A 101 1.21 -2.47 -8.31
C ILE A 101 1.78 -1.90 -7.02
N GLY A 102 0.97 -1.76 -5.97
CA GLY A 102 1.41 -1.22 -4.68
C GLY A 102 2.56 -2.03 -4.08
N ARG A 103 2.50 -3.36 -4.21
CA ARG A 103 3.55 -4.26 -3.76
C ARG A 103 4.89 -3.98 -4.45
N GLN A 104 4.90 -3.85 -5.77
CA GLN A 104 6.14 -3.60 -6.52
C GLN A 104 6.65 -2.17 -6.31
N LEU A 105 5.77 -1.19 -6.16
CA LEU A 105 6.17 0.18 -5.82
C LEU A 105 6.88 0.27 -4.46
N MET A 106 6.48 -0.56 -3.47
CA MET A 106 7.18 -0.65 -2.19
C MET A 106 8.61 -1.18 -2.35
N VAL A 107 8.82 -2.15 -3.24
CA VAL A 107 10.16 -2.67 -3.57
C VAL A 107 11.02 -1.56 -4.16
N TYR A 108 10.51 -0.86 -5.18
CA TYR A 108 11.24 0.24 -5.81
C TYR A 108 11.52 1.39 -4.84
N LEU A 109 10.58 1.71 -3.96
CA LEU A 109 10.78 2.72 -2.93
C LEU A 109 11.90 2.32 -1.95
N ALA A 110 11.94 1.04 -1.55
CA ALA A 110 13.01 0.53 -0.69
C ALA A 110 14.38 0.69 -1.35
N GLU A 111 14.52 0.20 -2.59
CA GLU A 111 15.76 0.32 -3.35
C GLU A 111 16.13 1.78 -3.58
N TYR A 112 15.17 2.64 -3.94
CA TYR A 112 15.40 4.07 -4.13
C TYR A 112 15.93 4.75 -2.86
N LEU A 113 15.34 4.50 -1.71
CA LEU A 113 15.78 5.09 -0.45
C LEU A 113 17.17 4.61 -0.07
N ILE A 114 17.46 3.31 -0.20
CA ILE A 114 18.73 2.71 0.18
C ILE A 114 19.86 3.18 -0.75
N TYR A 115 19.68 3.08 -2.06
CA TYR A 115 20.74 3.42 -3.03
C TYR A 115 21.01 4.92 -3.14
N ASN A 116 20.05 5.76 -2.78
CA ASN A 116 20.20 7.22 -2.80
C ASN A 116 20.56 7.83 -1.45
N TYR A 117 20.61 7.04 -0.39
CA TYR A 117 21.07 7.49 0.92
C TYR A 117 22.53 7.98 0.85
N GLY A 118 22.81 9.15 1.39
CA GLY A 118 24.12 9.81 1.30
C GLY A 118 24.42 10.49 -0.04
N LYS A 119 23.58 10.28 -1.09
CA LYS A 119 23.77 10.84 -2.44
C LYS A 119 22.74 11.91 -2.78
N VAL A 120 21.48 11.69 -2.42
CA VAL A 120 20.37 12.64 -2.62
C VAL A 120 20.01 13.25 -1.29
N GLU A 121 20.17 14.58 -1.16
CA GLU A 121 19.96 15.30 0.11
C GLU A 121 18.56 15.05 0.70
N ARG A 122 17.50 15.11 -0.10
CA ARG A 122 16.13 14.84 0.37
C ARG A 122 15.97 13.44 0.93
N VAL A 123 16.52 12.43 0.27
CA VAL A 123 16.48 11.03 0.73
C VAL A 123 17.24 10.89 2.04
N THR A 124 18.46 11.41 2.10
CA THR A 124 19.32 11.37 3.29
C THR A 124 18.63 12.02 4.48
N ARG A 125 18.03 13.18 4.29
CA ARG A 125 17.29 13.88 5.34
C ARG A 125 16.11 13.05 5.85
N ILE A 126 15.29 12.47 4.97
CA ILE A 126 14.13 11.65 5.34
C ILE A 126 14.58 10.42 6.13
N VAL A 127 15.56 9.68 5.63
CA VAL A 127 16.09 8.45 6.25
C VAL A 127 16.76 8.74 7.60
N ASN A 128 17.40 9.91 7.77
CA ASN A 128 18.00 10.33 9.05
C ASN A 128 16.95 10.74 10.10
N SER A 129 15.79 11.19 9.68
CA SER A 129 14.79 11.79 10.58
C SER A 129 13.54 10.94 10.81
N THR A 130 13.43 9.77 10.16
CA THR A 130 12.20 8.96 10.18
C THR A 130 12.54 7.49 10.17
N ASP A 131 11.90 6.70 11.03
CA ASP A 131 11.89 5.25 10.93
C ASP A 131 10.83 4.84 9.90
N ILE A 132 11.27 4.39 8.73
CA ILE A 132 10.41 4.06 7.61
C ILE A 132 10.21 2.54 7.56
N TYR A 133 8.96 2.11 7.60
CA TYR A 133 8.58 0.71 7.50
C TYR A 133 7.80 0.46 6.21
N LEU A 134 8.30 -0.43 5.37
CA LEU A 134 7.66 -0.82 4.12
C LEU A 134 7.22 -2.28 4.21
N MET A 135 5.90 -2.51 4.15
CA MET A 135 5.30 -3.84 4.10
C MET A 135 4.69 -4.06 2.70
N PRO A 136 5.42 -4.70 1.78
CA PRO A 136 5.00 -4.79 0.37
C PRO A 136 3.81 -5.70 0.16
N SER A 137 3.59 -6.71 1.01
CA SER A 137 2.47 -7.63 0.84
C SER A 137 1.87 -8.03 2.19
N MET A 138 0.63 -7.61 2.42
CA MET A 138 -0.18 -8.10 3.53
C MET A 138 -0.81 -9.46 3.20
N ASN A 139 -1.06 -9.74 1.93
CA ASN A 139 -1.69 -10.96 1.44
C ASN A 139 -0.79 -11.69 0.44
N PRO A 140 0.33 -12.28 0.88
CA PRO A 140 1.22 -12.99 -0.01
C PRO A 140 0.60 -14.26 -0.61
N ASP A 141 -0.37 -14.89 0.06
CA ASP A 141 -1.05 -16.08 -0.44
C ASP A 141 -1.96 -15.73 -1.60
N GLY A 142 -2.76 -14.67 -1.46
CA GLY A 142 -3.59 -14.15 -2.54
C GLY A 142 -2.75 -13.68 -3.74
N TYR A 143 -1.62 -13.02 -3.47
CA TYR A 143 -0.72 -12.58 -4.54
C TYR A 143 -0.17 -13.77 -5.37
N GLU A 144 0.30 -14.82 -4.73
CA GLU A 144 0.82 -16.01 -5.42
C GLU A 144 -0.27 -16.80 -6.16
N ASN A 145 -1.54 -16.60 -5.81
CA ASN A 145 -2.69 -17.17 -6.53
C ASN A 145 -3.17 -16.28 -7.68
N SER A 146 -2.75 -15.01 -7.72
CA SER A 146 -3.16 -14.06 -8.77
C SER A 146 -2.36 -14.29 -10.06
N GLU A 147 -2.91 -13.79 -11.16
CA GLU A 147 -2.29 -13.91 -12.49
C GLU A 147 -2.00 -12.52 -13.05
N GLU A 148 -0.75 -12.28 -13.45
CA GLU A 148 -0.32 -11.00 -14.03
C GLU A 148 -1.07 -10.73 -15.34
N GLY A 149 -1.57 -9.50 -15.49
CA GLY A 149 -2.28 -9.05 -16.69
C GLY A 149 -3.78 -9.35 -16.69
N GLN A 150 -4.32 -9.98 -15.67
CA GLN A 150 -5.78 -10.12 -15.49
C GLN A 150 -6.41 -8.81 -15.01
N CYS A 151 -6.68 -7.90 -15.95
CA CYS A 151 -7.33 -6.62 -15.65
C CYS A 151 -8.84 -6.73 -15.51
N GLU A 152 -9.45 -7.82 -15.98
CA GLU A 152 -10.88 -8.09 -15.87
C GLU A 152 -11.09 -9.52 -15.36
N SER A 153 -11.62 -9.63 -14.17
CA SER A 153 -12.04 -10.93 -13.62
C SER A 153 -13.36 -11.37 -14.28
N LYS A 154 -13.33 -12.48 -15.00
CA LYS A 154 -14.56 -13.08 -15.56
C LYS A 154 -15.39 -13.82 -14.51
N ASP A 155 -14.77 -14.31 -13.42
CA ASP A 155 -15.41 -15.22 -12.46
C ASP A 155 -15.04 -15.01 -11.00
N ARG A 156 -14.74 -13.83 -10.55
CA ARG A 156 -14.23 -13.38 -9.24
C ARG A 156 -12.79 -12.91 -9.37
N TYR A 157 -12.42 -11.97 -8.55
CA TYR A 157 -11.04 -11.43 -8.46
C TYR A 157 -10.11 -12.46 -7.84
N VAL A 158 -9.55 -13.36 -8.67
CA VAL A 158 -8.63 -14.40 -8.22
C VAL A 158 -7.42 -13.78 -7.57
N GLY A 159 -7.18 -14.16 -6.32
CA GLY A 159 -6.09 -13.60 -5.53
C GLY A 159 -6.45 -12.37 -4.71
N ARG A 160 -7.67 -11.81 -4.84
CA ARG A 160 -8.11 -10.70 -3.99
C ARG A 160 -8.14 -11.12 -2.51
N GLU A 161 -8.83 -12.21 -2.23
CA GLU A 161 -8.98 -12.78 -0.89
C GLU A 161 -7.72 -13.51 -0.42
N ASN A 162 -7.59 -13.76 0.88
CA ASN A 162 -6.54 -14.64 1.41
C ASN A 162 -6.85 -16.12 1.12
N GLU A 163 -6.00 -17.04 1.58
CA GLU A 163 -6.17 -18.47 1.34
C GLU A 163 -7.46 -19.07 1.97
N ASN A 164 -8.00 -18.43 2.98
CA ASN A 164 -9.28 -18.81 3.60
C ASN A 164 -10.50 -18.17 2.90
N HIS A 165 -10.32 -17.56 1.74
CA HIS A 165 -11.36 -16.85 1.00
C HIS A 165 -12.03 -15.72 1.79
N VAL A 166 -11.22 -14.95 2.51
CA VAL A 166 -11.66 -13.76 3.24
C VAL A 166 -11.02 -12.52 2.63
N ASP A 167 -11.82 -11.53 2.29
CA ASP A 167 -11.35 -10.19 1.94
C ASP A 167 -10.77 -9.54 3.20
N LEU A 168 -9.45 -9.38 3.24
CA LEU A 168 -8.74 -8.84 4.41
C LEU A 168 -9.15 -7.39 4.69
N ASN A 169 -9.62 -6.66 3.68
CA ASN A 169 -10.17 -5.31 3.84
C ASN A 169 -11.64 -5.31 4.30
N ARG A 170 -12.13 -6.43 4.82
CA ARG A 170 -13.41 -6.61 5.52
C ARG A 170 -13.23 -7.32 6.85
N ASP A 171 -11.97 -7.53 7.26
CA ASP A 171 -11.64 -8.33 8.45
C ASP A 171 -11.07 -7.50 9.61
N PHE A 172 -11.09 -6.16 9.51
CA PHE A 172 -10.75 -5.26 10.61
C PHE A 172 -11.96 -4.93 11.47
N PRO A 173 -11.78 -4.51 12.74
CA PRO A 173 -12.87 -4.08 13.57
C PRO A 173 -13.45 -2.76 13.07
N ASP A 174 -14.77 -2.68 12.98
CA ASP A 174 -15.46 -1.45 12.68
C ASP A 174 -15.42 -0.52 13.91
N GLN A 175 -15.06 0.73 13.70
CA GLN A 175 -14.97 1.72 14.77
C GLN A 175 -16.33 2.18 15.31
N PHE A 176 -17.41 2.02 14.54
CA PHE A 176 -18.77 2.37 14.93
C PHE A 176 -19.50 1.22 15.60
N GLU A 177 -18.96 0.00 15.53
CA GLU A 177 -19.51 -1.17 16.21
C GLU A 177 -18.97 -1.31 17.64
N PRO A 178 -19.79 -1.72 18.60
CA PRO A 178 -19.35 -1.94 19.96
C PRO A 178 -18.26 -3.00 20.05
N GLN A 179 -17.06 -2.60 20.42
CA GLN A 179 -15.94 -3.53 20.62
C GLN A 179 -15.93 -4.03 22.06
N ARG A 180 -15.91 -5.37 22.25
CA ARG A 180 -15.73 -5.98 23.56
C ARG A 180 -14.23 -6.13 23.85
N ALA A 181 -13.83 -5.68 25.04
CA ALA A 181 -12.45 -5.87 25.48
C ALA A 181 -12.06 -7.37 25.43
N GLY A 182 -10.89 -7.68 24.90
CA GLY A 182 -10.38 -9.04 24.76
C GLY A 182 -10.86 -9.84 23.54
N THR A 183 -11.79 -9.30 22.74
CA THR A 183 -12.27 -9.99 21.52
C THR A 183 -11.83 -9.34 20.22
N LEU A 184 -11.04 -8.28 20.29
CA LEU A 184 -10.65 -7.47 19.12
C LEU A 184 -9.97 -8.30 18.02
N LEU A 185 -9.17 -9.30 18.39
CA LEU A 185 -8.45 -10.18 17.48
C LEU A 185 -9.17 -11.52 17.24
N SER A 186 -10.23 -11.82 18.00
CA SER A 186 -10.90 -13.13 17.94
C SER A 186 -11.66 -13.33 16.63
N GLY A 187 -11.43 -14.47 15.98
CA GLY A 187 -12.09 -14.86 14.74
C GLY A 187 -11.57 -14.20 13.48
N ARG A 188 -10.52 -13.36 13.58
CA ARG A 188 -9.91 -12.71 12.42
C ARG A 188 -8.84 -13.57 11.76
N GLN A 189 -8.51 -13.20 10.54
CA GLN A 189 -7.48 -13.88 9.76
C GLN A 189 -6.07 -13.65 10.35
N PRO A 190 -5.14 -14.60 10.18
CA PRO A 190 -3.78 -14.46 10.72
C PRO A 190 -3.07 -13.22 10.22
N GLU A 191 -3.27 -12.84 8.97
CA GLU A 191 -2.70 -11.62 8.37
C GLU A 191 -3.23 -10.35 9.05
N THR A 192 -4.53 -10.30 9.31
CA THR A 192 -5.19 -9.19 10.01
C THR A 192 -4.70 -9.08 11.45
N ILE A 193 -4.63 -10.22 12.16
CA ILE A 193 -4.11 -10.28 13.54
C ILE A 193 -2.67 -9.77 13.58
N ALA A 194 -1.83 -10.22 12.65
CA ALA A 194 -0.43 -9.82 12.55
C ALA A 194 -0.30 -8.30 12.36
N LEU A 195 -1.03 -7.73 11.39
CA LEU A 195 -0.99 -6.30 11.11
C LEU A 195 -1.52 -5.47 12.30
N MET A 196 -2.66 -5.85 12.90
CA MET A 196 -3.22 -5.17 14.07
C MET A 196 -2.24 -5.20 15.25
N THR A 197 -1.64 -6.35 15.53
CA THR A 197 -0.65 -6.51 16.60
C THR A 197 0.57 -5.65 16.35
N TRP A 198 1.06 -5.62 15.12
CA TRP A 198 2.19 -4.78 14.74
C TRP A 198 1.90 -3.28 14.91
N ILE A 199 0.72 -2.82 14.48
CA ILE A 199 0.30 -1.43 14.64
C ILE A 199 0.23 -1.03 16.12
N ILE A 200 -0.33 -1.89 16.97
CA ILE A 200 -0.45 -1.61 18.41
C ILE A 200 0.92 -1.63 19.11
N SER A 201 1.84 -2.46 18.63
CA SER A 201 3.18 -2.61 19.25
C SER A 201 4.14 -1.47 18.96
N ARG A 202 3.81 -0.53 18.07
CA ARG A 202 4.70 0.54 17.63
C ARG A 202 3.97 1.89 17.54
N PRO A 203 4.62 2.99 17.95
CA PRO A 203 4.02 4.32 17.91
C PRO A 203 4.09 4.93 16.49
N PHE A 204 3.45 4.30 15.53
CA PHE A 204 3.34 4.87 14.19
C PHE A 204 2.56 6.19 14.23
N VAL A 205 3.14 7.24 13.66
CA VAL A 205 2.53 8.57 13.62
C VAL A 205 1.89 8.90 12.28
N LEU A 206 2.26 8.17 11.23
CA LEU A 206 1.73 8.33 9.88
C LEU A 206 1.74 6.99 9.16
N SER A 207 0.73 6.75 8.34
CA SER A 207 0.63 5.54 7.53
C SER A 207 -0.06 5.79 6.21
N GLY A 208 0.22 4.91 5.23
CA GLY A 208 -0.53 4.78 4.00
C GLY A 208 -0.76 3.31 3.67
N ASN A 209 -1.83 3.04 2.92
CA ASN A 209 -2.11 1.74 2.35
C ASN A 209 -2.29 1.90 0.84
N LEU A 210 -1.61 1.06 0.05
CA LEU A 210 -1.69 1.10 -1.41
C LEU A 210 -2.60 -0.01 -1.91
N HIS A 211 -3.60 0.40 -2.66
CA HIS A 211 -4.53 -0.47 -3.38
C HIS A 211 -4.34 -0.39 -4.89
N GLY A 212 -4.95 -1.30 -5.63
CA GLY A 212 -5.19 -1.18 -7.06
C GLY A 212 -6.52 -0.47 -7.35
N GLY A 213 -6.80 -0.20 -8.62
CA GLY A 213 -8.07 0.39 -9.08
C GLY A 213 -7.98 1.89 -9.36
N ALA A 214 -8.76 2.70 -8.67
CA ALA A 214 -8.84 4.14 -8.92
C ALA A 214 -7.56 4.90 -8.52
N VAL A 215 -7.22 5.93 -9.31
CA VAL A 215 -6.08 6.81 -9.01
C VAL A 215 -6.56 7.97 -8.12
N VAL A 216 -6.63 7.71 -6.83
CA VAL A 216 -7.18 8.63 -5.82
C VAL A 216 -6.46 8.46 -4.49
N ALA A 217 -6.34 9.51 -3.70
CA ALA A 217 -5.94 9.44 -2.30
C ALA A 217 -7.18 9.54 -1.41
N SER A 218 -7.59 8.39 -0.83
CA SER A 218 -8.68 8.33 0.13
C SER A 218 -8.19 8.65 1.54
N TYR A 219 -9.07 9.29 2.31
CA TYR A 219 -8.79 9.62 3.71
C TYR A 219 -9.99 9.32 4.61
N PRO A 220 -9.76 9.00 5.91
CA PRO A 220 -10.81 8.51 6.80
C PRO A 220 -11.94 9.50 7.08
N PHE A 221 -13.10 8.95 7.50
CA PHE A 221 -13.36 7.52 7.72
C PHE A 221 -13.97 6.88 6.48
N ASP A 222 -13.88 5.56 6.39
CA ASP A 222 -14.42 4.79 5.27
C ASP A 222 -15.82 4.23 5.54
N ASP A 223 -16.37 4.46 6.75
CA ASP A 223 -17.73 4.13 7.12
C ASP A 223 -18.40 5.27 7.89
N THR A 224 -19.71 5.17 8.10
CA THR A 224 -20.53 6.09 8.91
C THR A 224 -21.20 5.33 10.05
N SER A 225 -21.52 6.03 11.15
CA SER A 225 -22.28 5.44 12.27
C SER A 225 -23.66 4.90 11.88
N ALA A 226 -24.17 5.27 10.72
CA ALA A 226 -25.46 4.83 10.19
C ALA A 226 -25.31 3.74 9.12
N HIS A 227 -24.07 3.28 8.83
CA HIS A 227 -23.76 2.29 7.80
C HIS A 227 -24.48 2.56 6.48
N ARG A 228 -24.36 3.77 5.96
CA ARG A 228 -24.99 4.18 4.71
C ARG A 228 -24.13 3.77 3.53
N THR A 229 -24.75 3.30 2.49
CA THR A 229 -24.08 2.70 1.33
C THR A 229 -23.28 3.69 0.49
N CYS A 230 -23.50 4.99 0.59
CA CYS A 230 -22.75 6.00 -0.17
C CYS A 230 -23.06 7.42 0.25
N CYS A 231 -22.11 8.21 -0.12
CA CYS A 231 -22.14 9.62 -0.51
C CYS A 231 -22.40 10.57 0.66
N VAL A 232 -22.00 10.16 1.86
CA VAL A 232 -22.00 10.99 3.05
C VAL A 232 -20.59 11.04 3.62
N GLU A 233 -20.06 12.26 3.76
CA GLU A 233 -18.74 12.46 4.36
C GLU A 233 -18.76 12.06 5.84
N SER A 234 -17.86 11.15 6.23
CA SER A 234 -17.66 10.73 7.61
C SER A 234 -16.37 11.33 8.14
N ARG A 235 -16.48 12.28 9.03
CA ARG A 235 -15.35 13.09 9.51
C ARG A 235 -14.73 12.48 10.75
N SER A 236 -13.41 12.21 10.67
CA SER A 236 -12.59 11.91 11.84
C SER A 236 -12.29 13.17 12.64
N PRO A 237 -11.86 13.07 13.91
CA PRO A 237 -11.39 14.22 14.69
C PRO A 237 -10.30 15.02 13.98
N ASP A 238 -9.39 14.34 13.25
CA ASP A 238 -8.29 14.93 12.51
C ASP A 238 -8.57 15.12 11.02
N HIS A 239 -9.85 15.23 10.63
CA HIS A 239 -10.30 15.33 9.25
C HIS A 239 -9.49 16.32 8.40
N ASN A 240 -9.26 17.53 8.90
CA ASN A 240 -8.53 18.57 8.15
C ASN A 240 -7.07 18.17 7.92
N LEU A 241 -6.45 17.49 8.87
CA LEU A 241 -5.08 16.99 8.72
C LEU A 241 -5.03 15.88 7.66
N PHE A 242 -5.92 14.90 7.74
CA PHE A 242 -5.97 13.82 6.76
C PHE A 242 -6.27 14.32 5.35
N LYS A 243 -7.20 15.26 5.21
CA LYS A 243 -7.46 15.92 3.93
C LYS A 243 -6.23 16.66 3.38
N LYS A 244 -5.48 17.34 4.24
CA LYS A 244 -4.22 17.99 3.85
C LYS A 244 -3.17 16.99 3.41
N LEU A 245 -3.03 15.85 4.09
CA LEU A 245 -2.10 14.79 3.73
C LEU A 245 -2.48 14.15 2.38
N ALA A 246 -3.76 13.83 2.18
CA ALA A 246 -4.26 13.32 0.91
C ALA A 246 -4.01 14.28 -0.26
N LEU A 247 -4.27 15.58 -0.07
CA LEU A 247 -3.96 16.63 -1.06
C LEU A 247 -2.47 16.68 -1.36
N THR A 248 -1.61 16.65 -0.32
CA THR A 248 -0.16 16.67 -0.52
C THR A 248 0.31 15.46 -1.33
N TYR A 249 -0.26 14.27 -1.09
CA TYR A 249 0.02 13.08 -1.89
C TYR A 249 -0.44 13.24 -3.34
N ALA A 250 -1.70 13.63 -3.54
CA ALA A 250 -2.30 13.79 -4.87
C ALA A 250 -1.60 14.86 -5.71
N GLU A 251 -1.21 16.01 -5.13
CA GLU A 251 -0.49 17.09 -5.79
C GLU A 251 0.88 16.66 -6.34
N ASN A 252 1.53 15.69 -5.70
CA ASN A 252 2.81 15.13 -6.14
C ASN A 252 2.66 14.01 -7.19
N HIS A 253 1.43 13.59 -7.52
CA HIS A 253 1.18 12.58 -8.55
C HIS A 253 0.67 13.23 -9.84
N PRO A 254 1.31 13.00 -11.00
CA PRO A 254 1.02 13.75 -12.24
C PRO A 254 -0.40 13.57 -12.78
N LEU A 255 -1.01 12.41 -12.55
CA LEU A 255 -2.37 12.10 -12.98
C LEU A 255 -3.38 12.37 -11.86
N MET A 256 -3.13 11.91 -10.65
CA MET A 256 -4.05 12.01 -9.52
C MET A 256 -4.49 13.45 -9.25
N LYS A 257 -3.55 14.41 -9.28
CA LYS A 257 -3.84 15.85 -9.07
C LYS A 257 -4.86 16.45 -10.04
N LYS A 258 -5.06 15.82 -11.20
CA LYS A 258 -6.05 16.27 -12.19
C LYS A 258 -7.47 15.80 -11.87
N GLY A 259 -7.60 14.85 -10.93
CA GLY A 259 -8.88 14.19 -10.62
C GLY A 259 -9.38 13.26 -11.72
N ASP A 260 -8.61 13.09 -12.79
CA ASP A 260 -8.91 12.17 -13.86
C ASP A 260 -8.34 10.78 -13.49
N THR A 261 -9.18 9.81 -13.45
CA THR A 261 -8.81 8.42 -13.19
C THR A 261 -8.89 7.63 -14.50
N CYS A 262 -8.31 6.42 -14.51
CA CYS A 262 -8.50 5.49 -15.63
C CYS A 262 -9.94 4.94 -15.72
N SER A 263 -10.81 5.30 -14.78
CA SER A 263 -12.22 4.93 -14.71
C SER A 263 -13.13 6.10 -15.11
N THR A 264 -14.43 5.86 -15.15
CA THR A 264 -15.45 6.89 -15.36
C THR A 264 -15.65 7.81 -14.14
N GLU A 265 -15.07 7.46 -12.99
CA GLU A 265 -15.15 8.24 -11.77
C GLU A 265 -14.19 9.42 -11.79
N LYS A 266 -14.62 10.54 -11.22
CA LYS A 266 -13.80 11.75 -11.06
C LYS A 266 -13.71 12.12 -9.59
N PHE A 267 -12.49 12.39 -9.14
CA PHE A 267 -12.23 12.83 -7.77
C PHE A 267 -11.65 14.24 -7.78
N ASP A 268 -12.37 15.20 -7.23
CA ASP A 268 -11.89 16.58 -7.18
C ASP A 268 -10.50 16.64 -6.54
N LYS A 269 -9.52 17.19 -7.29
CA LYS A 269 -8.10 17.26 -6.88
C LYS A 269 -7.45 15.91 -6.56
N GLY A 270 -8.05 14.80 -7.01
CA GLY A 270 -7.53 13.46 -6.77
C GLY A 270 -7.67 12.93 -5.35
N ILE A 271 -8.61 13.45 -4.57
CA ILE A 271 -8.86 13.02 -3.19
C ILE A 271 -10.32 12.71 -2.94
N THR A 272 -10.60 11.86 -1.95
CA THR A 272 -11.96 11.58 -1.46
C THR A 272 -11.95 11.23 0.02
N ASN A 273 -13.04 11.53 0.74
CA ASN A 273 -13.33 10.87 1.99
C ASN A 273 -13.85 9.46 1.67
N GLY A 274 -13.38 8.44 2.37
CA GLY A 274 -13.70 7.06 2.04
C GLY A 274 -15.21 6.79 2.04
N ALA A 275 -15.91 7.14 3.11
CA ALA A 275 -17.35 6.95 3.22
C ALA A 275 -18.18 7.77 2.20
N TYR A 276 -17.61 8.85 1.65
CA TYR A 276 -18.27 9.59 0.57
C TYR A 276 -18.18 8.84 -0.77
N TRP A 277 -17.14 8.05 -0.97
CA TRP A 277 -16.98 7.26 -2.19
C TRP A 277 -17.83 5.99 -2.14
N TYR A 278 -17.60 5.14 -1.18
CA TYR A 278 -18.40 3.96 -0.87
C TYR A 278 -18.17 3.52 0.57
N GLU A 279 -19.17 2.92 1.17
CA GLU A 279 -19.07 2.41 2.53
C GLU A 279 -18.29 1.11 2.58
N VAL A 280 -17.35 1.03 3.50
CA VAL A 280 -16.59 -0.18 3.79
C VAL A 280 -16.85 -0.61 5.23
N LYS A 281 -17.75 -1.59 5.41
CA LYS A 281 -17.98 -2.19 6.72
C LYS A 281 -16.78 -2.99 7.18
N GLY A 282 -16.41 -2.82 8.44
CA GLY A 282 -15.32 -3.59 9.05
C GLY A 282 -13.91 -3.13 8.64
N ASN A 283 -13.73 -1.83 8.53
CA ASN A 283 -12.42 -1.20 8.33
C ASN A 283 -12.06 -0.28 9.49
#